data_385ed7e81fa72f57f898bd351add7ed9
#
_entry.id   385ed7e81fa72f57f898bd351add7ed9
#
_cell.length_a   1.000
_cell.length_b   1.000
_cell.length_c   1.000
_cell.angle_alpha   90.00
_cell.angle_beta   90.00
_cell.angle_gamma   90.00
#
_symmetry.space_group_name_H-M   'P 1'
#
loop_
_entity.id
_entity.type
_entity.pdbx_description
1 polymer ?
#
loop_
_entity_poly.entity_id
_entity_poly.type
_entity_poly.pdbx_seq_one_letter_code
_entity_poly.pdbx_strand_id
1 'polypeptide(L)'
;MTAMYLLNDWWTRPAFINDFSEIPELTQAIYGKLRNGYFFLLPMPGKQFKTQVKPGRENTLIFGMSACKGGISKLDEPVYAYAEADSLQEAVHACMAWAAEYHGIRLKEERNMPEMLKYLGWCSWDAFYTEISEEKVRAKGREFAEKNVPVRWMLMDDGWLSVHGDALYDLAPEKEKFPNGFAQMIRDIKRDTQVDWFGVWHALGGYWGGIEPGSDLAAKEQ
;
A
#
# COMPACT_ATOMS: atom_id res chain seq x y z
N MET A 1 -16.04 19.04 -6.63
CA MET A 1 -14.98 18.11 -7.05
C MET A 1 -14.34 17.50 -5.80
N THR A 2 -13.60 16.41 -5.95
CA THR A 2 -12.85 15.79 -4.87
C THR A 2 -11.41 15.59 -5.34
N ALA A 3 -10.45 16.04 -4.52
CA ALA A 3 -9.04 15.78 -4.70
C ALA A 3 -8.61 14.72 -3.69
N MET A 4 -7.92 13.69 -4.15
CA MET A 4 -7.28 12.68 -3.30
C MET A 4 -5.82 13.07 -3.12
N TYR A 5 -5.39 13.39 -1.91
CA TYR A 5 -4.05 13.88 -1.65
C TYR A 5 -3.34 13.06 -0.57
N LEU A 6 -2.01 13.05 -0.59
CA LEU A 6 -1.20 12.44 0.45
C LEU A 6 -1.09 13.40 1.65
N LEU A 7 -1.61 12.99 2.80
CA LEU A 7 -1.38 13.69 4.06
C LEU A 7 0.06 13.45 4.56
N ASN A 8 0.54 12.25 4.32
CA ASN A 8 1.93 11.80 4.47
C ASN A 8 2.18 10.65 3.48
N ASP A 9 3.37 10.07 3.46
CA ASP A 9 3.80 9.09 2.45
C ASP A 9 2.92 7.83 2.35
N TRP A 10 2.21 7.49 3.42
CA TRP A 10 1.37 6.28 3.49
C TRP A 10 -0.12 6.57 3.68
N TRP A 11 -0.56 7.82 3.69
CA TRP A 11 -1.94 8.15 4.01
C TRP A 11 -2.59 9.09 3.01
N THR A 12 -3.48 8.56 2.20
CA THR A 12 -4.29 9.35 1.26
C THR A 12 -5.59 9.81 1.91
N ARG A 13 -5.94 11.08 1.72
CA ARG A 13 -7.18 11.68 2.20
C ARG A 13 -7.96 12.37 1.08
N PRO A 14 -9.30 12.42 1.16
CA PRO A 14 -10.10 13.25 0.29
C PRO A 14 -10.14 14.70 0.78
N ALA A 15 -10.10 15.65 -0.14
CA ALA A 15 -10.47 17.05 0.05
C ALA A 15 -11.63 17.39 -0.89
N PHE A 16 -12.69 17.94 -0.34
CA PHE A 16 -13.84 18.42 -1.14
C PHE A 16 -13.57 19.87 -1.53
N ILE A 17 -13.52 20.15 -2.82
CA ILE A 17 -13.08 21.43 -3.39
C ILE A 17 -14.11 21.97 -4.36
N ASN A 18 -14.21 23.30 -4.46
CA ASN A 18 -15.10 23.99 -5.40
C ASN A 18 -14.38 24.36 -6.69
N ASP A 19 -13.10 24.74 -6.60
CA ASP A 19 -12.24 25.05 -7.74
C ASP A 19 -10.81 24.54 -7.53
N PHE A 20 -9.99 24.69 -8.55
CA PHE A 20 -8.63 24.15 -8.55
C PHE A 20 -7.64 24.90 -7.63
N SER A 21 -7.98 26.11 -7.17
CA SER A 21 -7.15 26.84 -6.21
C SER A 21 -7.17 26.21 -4.80
N GLU A 22 -8.20 25.42 -4.51
CA GLU A 22 -8.37 24.71 -3.23
C GLU A 22 -7.70 23.34 -3.18
N ILE A 23 -7.05 22.90 -4.27
CA ILE A 23 -6.40 21.58 -4.34
C ILE A 23 -5.22 21.54 -3.35
N PRO A 24 -5.18 20.54 -2.45
CA PRO A 24 -4.01 20.32 -1.60
C PRO A 24 -2.77 19.99 -2.43
N GLU A 25 -1.59 20.33 -1.91
CA GLU A 25 -0.34 19.79 -2.46
C GLU A 25 -0.32 18.27 -2.35
N LEU A 26 0.51 17.61 -3.16
CA LEU A 26 0.61 16.14 -3.24
C LEU A 26 -0.69 15.44 -3.66
N THR A 27 -1.55 16.13 -4.42
CA THR A 27 -2.76 15.52 -4.96
C THR A 27 -2.42 14.44 -5.99
N GLN A 28 -3.02 13.26 -5.80
CA GLN A 28 -2.77 12.03 -6.54
C GLN A 28 -3.92 11.66 -7.49
N ALA A 29 -5.06 12.28 -7.35
CA ALA A 29 -6.20 12.16 -8.27
C ALA A 29 -7.20 13.28 -8.03
N ILE A 30 -7.91 13.67 -9.09
CA ILE A 30 -9.05 14.61 -9.01
C ILE A 30 -10.21 14.00 -9.76
N TYR A 31 -11.40 14.09 -9.18
CA TYR A 31 -12.61 13.67 -9.84
C TYR A 31 -13.82 14.54 -9.47
N GLY A 32 -14.81 14.50 -10.28
CA GLY A 32 -16.02 15.27 -10.01
C GLY A 32 -17.11 15.07 -11.05
N LYS A 33 -18.24 15.73 -10.79
CA LYS A 33 -19.38 15.76 -11.67
C LYS A 33 -19.25 16.92 -12.66
N LEU A 34 -19.47 16.63 -13.92
CA LEU A 34 -19.64 17.60 -15.00
C LEU A 34 -21.15 17.93 -15.19
N ARG A 35 -21.45 18.83 -16.10
CA ARG A 35 -22.83 19.09 -16.50
C ARG A 35 -23.50 17.81 -17.03
N ASN A 36 -22.76 17.04 -17.83
CA ASN A 36 -23.20 15.77 -18.38
C ASN A 36 -22.13 14.71 -18.09
N GLY A 37 -22.34 13.92 -17.01
CA GLY A 37 -21.40 12.84 -16.64
C GLY A 37 -20.42 13.22 -15.55
N TYR A 38 -19.29 12.54 -15.55
CA TYR A 38 -18.23 12.63 -14.55
C TYR A 38 -16.87 12.67 -15.23
N PHE A 39 -15.89 13.22 -14.54
CA PHE A 39 -14.49 13.16 -14.96
C PHE A 39 -13.60 12.52 -13.90
N PHE A 40 -12.51 11.95 -14.35
CA PHE A 40 -11.41 11.51 -13.51
C PHE A 40 -10.08 11.94 -14.13
N LEU A 41 -9.19 12.51 -13.32
CA LEU A 41 -7.84 12.90 -13.69
C LEU A 41 -6.85 12.18 -12.77
N LEU A 42 -5.94 11.44 -13.37
CA LEU A 42 -4.91 10.65 -12.71
C LEU A 42 -3.54 11.18 -13.11
N PRO A 43 -2.79 11.83 -12.20
CA PRO A 43 -1.37 12.08 -12.41
C PRO A 43 -0.64 10.75 -12.60
N MET A 44 0.14 10.62 -13.67
CA MET A 44 0.80 9.37 -14.02
C MET A 44 2.16 9.25 -13.34
N PRO A 45 2.44 8.15 -12.64
CA PRO A 45 3.82 7.80 -12.35
C PRO A 45 4.50 7.38 -13.65
N GLY A 46 5.68 7.93 -13.93
CA GLY A 46 6.51 7.51 -15.04
C GLY A 46 7.48 6.39 -14.63
N LYS A 47 8.31 5.94 -15.58
CA LYS A 47 9.37 4.96 -15.32
C LYS A 47 10.51 5.54 -14.47
N GLN A 48 10.71 6.86 -14.55
CA GLN A 48 11.84 7.55 -13.93
C GLN A 48 11.42 8.71 -13.00
N PHE A 49 10.13 9.00 -12.88
CA PHE A 49 9.64 10.10 -12.07
C PHE A 49 8.24 9.83 -11.51
N LYS A 50 7.89 10.62 -10.49
CA LYS A 50 6.55 10.67 -9.92
C LYS A 50 5.90 11.97 -10.33
N THR A 51 4.61 11.93 -10.63
CA THR A 51 3.79 13.12 -10.91
C THR A 51 2.77 13.34 -9.80
N GLN A 52 2.56 14.58 -9.46
CA GLN A 52 1.53 15.03 -8.52
C GLN A 52 0.88 16.31 -9.06
N VAL A 53 -0.32 16.60 -8.60
CA VAL A 53 -1.01 17.85 -8.95
C VAL A 53 -1.00 18.79 -7.76
N LYS A 54 -0.85 20.07 -8.03
CA LYS A 54 -0.99 21.16 -7.06
C LYS A 54 -1.71 22.35 -7.68
N PRO A 55 -2.24 23.26 -6.87
CA PRO A 55 -2.94 24.45 -7.38
C PRO A 55 -1.98 25.36 -8.14
N GLY A 56 -2.45 25.91 -9.24
CA GLY A 56 -1.82 26.98 -10.00
C GLY A 56 -2.51 28.31 -9.73
N ARG A 57 -2.04 29.36 -10.43
CA ARG A 57 -2.72 30.67 -10.41
C ARG A 57 -3.98 30.61 -11.29
N GLU A 58 -4.95 31.50 -11.00
CA GLU A 58 -6.12 31.69 -11.85
C GLU A 58 -6.88 30.37 -12.16
N ASN A 59 -7.12 29.57 -11.12
CA ASN A 59 -7.85 28.30 -11.22
C ASN A 59 -7.23 27.31 -12.21
N THR A 60 -5.92 27.24 -12.30
CA THR A 60 -5.17 26.28 -13.13
C THR A 60 -4.57 25.15 -12.31
N LEU A 61 -4.14 24.09 -12.99
CA LEU A 61 -3.42 22.96 -12.41
C LEU A 61 -1.93 23.04 -12.76
N ILE A 62 -1.08 22.73 -11.79
CA ILE A 62 0.35 22.52 -12.00
C ILE A 62 0.64 21.03 -11.78
N PHE A 63 1.22 20.39 -12.79
CA PHE A 63 1.76 19.04 -12.66
C PHE A 63 3.23 19.12 -12.23
N GLY A 64 3.47 18.78 -10.97
CA GLY A 64 4.81 18.69 -10.41
C GLY A 64 5.40 17.31 -10.70
N MET A 65 6.62 17.28 -11.22
CA MET A 65 7.33 16.03 -11.50
C MET A 65 8.61 15.96 -10.69
N SER A 66 8.85 14.83 -10.04
CA SER A 66 10.04 14.55 -9.25
C SER A 66 10.75 13.32 -9.80
N ALA A 67 12.01 13.46 -10.18
CA ALA A 67 12.81 12.33 -10.65
C ALA A 67 13.12 11.36 -9.49
N CYS A 68 13.04 10.06 -9.77
CA CYS A 68 13.36 9.02 -8.79
C CYS A 68 14.87 8.87 -8.55
N LYS A 69 15.70 9.42 -9.45
CA LYS A 69 17.17 9.47 -9.35
C LYS A 69 17.72 10.71 -10.05
N GLY A 70 18.94 11.10 -9.71
CA GLY A 70 19.63 12.21 -10.37
C GLY A 70 20.02 11.92 -11.82
N GLY A 71 20.43 12.98 -12.55
CA GLY A 71 20.97 12.88 -13.91
C GLY A 71 19.92 12.78 -15.03
N ILE A 72 18.63 12.93 -14.75
CA ILE A 72 17.57 12.96 -15.76
C ILE A 72 17.47 14.37 -16.31
N SER A 73 17.82 14.53 -17.59
CA SER A 73 17.76 15.81 -18.32
C SER A 73 16.69 15.87 -19.41
N LYS A 74 16.01 14.76 -19.68
CA LYS A 74 15.02 14.65 -20.74
C LYS A 74 13.86 13.77 -20.27
N LEU A 75 12.65 14.20 -20.56
CA LEU A 75 11.43 13.51 -20.20
C LEU A 75 10.57 13.38 -21.46
N ASP A 76 10.13 12.15 -21.76
CA ASP A 76 9.20 11.83 -22.84
C ASP A 76 8.26 10.72 -22.34
N GLU A 77 7.41 11.08 -21.38
CA GLU A 77 6.48 10.16 -20.73
C GLU A 77 5.15 10.88 -20.45
N PRO A 78 4.03 10.16 -20.38
CA PRO A 78 2.74 10.76 -20.04
C PRO A 78 2.75 11.31 -18.60
N VAL A 79 2.20 12.51 -18.46
CA VAL A 79 2.16 13.23 -17.19
C VAL A 79 0.84 12.99 -16.45
N TYR A 80 -0.24 12.78 -17.18
CA TYR A 80 -1.56 12.45 -16.62
C TYR A 80 -2.40 11.64 -17.62
N ALA A 81 -3.36 10.90 -17.07
CA ALA A 81 -4.51 10.35 -17.79
C ALA A 81 -5.78 11.11 -17.38
N TYR A 82 -6.67 11.33 -18.34
CA TYR A 82 -7.96 12.00 -18.13
C TYR A 82 -9.04 11.29 -18.90
N ALA A 83 -10.19 11.11 -18.25
CA ALA A 83 -11.38 10.56 -18.92
C ALA A 83 -12.64 11.23 -18.43
N GLU A 84 -13.63 11.31 -19.32
CA GLU A 84 -15.01 11.65 -19.05
C GLU A 84 -15.91 10.47 -19.42
N ALA A 85 -16.93 10.21 -18.59
CA ALA A 85 -17.88 9.13 -18.82
C ALA A 85 -19.23 9.42 -18.15
N ASP A 86 -20.25 8.60 -18.43
CA ASP A 86 -21.57 8.74 -17.83
C ASP A 86 -21.59 8.41 -16.34
N SER A 87 -20.63 7.62 -15.87
CA SER A 87 -20.42 7.33 -14.46
C SER A 87 -18.98 7.57 -14.02
N LEU A 88 -18.79 7.84 -12.71
CA LEU A 88 -17.44 7.98 -12.14
C LEU A 88 -16.64 6.67 -12.27
N GLN A 89 -17.30 5.53 -12.10
CA GLN A 89 -16.65 4.22 -12.23
C GLN A 89 -16.06 4.01 -13.63
N GLU A 90 -16.80 4.37 -14.69
CA GLU A 90 -16.31 4.27 -16.06
C GLU A 90 -15.14 5.23 -16.32
N ALA A 91 -15.21 6.47 -15.83
CA ALA A 91 -14.11 7.43 -15.97
C ALA A 91 -12.84 6.94 -15.27
N VAL A 92 -12.96 6.42 -14.04
CA VAL A 92 -11.86 5.81 -13.28
C VAL A 92 -11.30 4.60 -14.04
N HIS A 93 -12.19 3.69 -14.50
CA HIS A 93 -11.76 2.49 -15.24
C HIS A 93 -10.98 2.85 -16.50
N ALA A 94 -11.46 3.82 -17.28
CA ALA A 94 -10.78 4.26 -18.49
C ALA A 94 -9.35 4.76 -18.23
N CYS A 95 -9.16 5.61 -17.21
CA CYS A 95 -7.83 6.08 -16.82
C CYS A 95 -6.94 4.94 -16.31
N MET A 96 -7.49 4.04 -15.47
CA MET A 96 -6.74 2.92 -14.92
C MET A 96 -6.37 1.89 -15.98
N ALA A 97 -7.26 1.61 -16.94
CA ALA A 97 -6.99 0.71 -18.05
C ALA A 97 -5.84 1.25 -18.93
N TRP A 98 -5.89 2.53 -19.28
CA TRP A 98 -4.83 3.17 -20.02
C TRP A 98 -3.49 3.15 -19.26
N ALA A 99 -3.50 3.47 -17.95
CA ALA A 99 -2.31 3.42 -17.11
C ALA A 99 -1.74 2.00 -16.99
N ALA A 100 -2.62 1.00 -16.86
CA ALA A 100 -2.23 -0.41 -16.80
C ALA A 100 -1.57 -0.88 -18.10
N GLU A 101 -2.13 -0.51 -19.25
CA GLU A 101 -1.55 -0.78 -20.57
C GLU A 101 -0.17 -0.14 -20.71
N TYR A 102 -0.06 1.15 -20.37
CA TYR A 102 1.21 1.90 -20.44
C TYR A 102 2.32 1.25 -19.59
N HIS A 103 1.99 0.76 -18.39
CA HIS A 103 2.94 0.14 -17.47
C HIS A 103 3.10 -1.38 -17.69
N GLY A 104 2.31 -2.01 -18.54
CA GLY A 104 2.32 -3.45 -18.74
C GLY A 104 1.85 -4.23 -17.51
N ILE A 105 0.91 -3.67 -16.72
CA ILE A 105 0.33 -4.30 -15.52
C ILE A 105 -1.11 -4.75 -15.79
N ARG A 106 -1.57 -5.74 -15.02
CA ARG A 106 -2.95 -6.25 -15.14
C ARG A 106 -3.88 -5.48 -14.22
N LEU A 107 -5.07 -5.18 -14.70
CA LEU A 107 -6.17 -4.68 -13.87
C LEU A 107 -6.63 -5.75 -12.86
N LYS A 108 -7.38 -5.31 -11.85
CA LYS A 108 -7.87 -6.21 -10.78
C LYS A 108 -8.71 -7.37 -11.32
N GLU A 109 -9.60 -7.10 -12.27
CA GLU A 109 -10.50 -8.06 -12.91
C GLU A 109 -9.77 -9.10 -13.77
N GLU A 110 -8.54 -8.80 -14.19
CA GLU A 110 -7.67 -9.71 -14.96
C GLU A 110 -6.78 -10.59 -14.06
N ARG A 111 -6.89 -10.43 -12.74
CA ARG A 111 -6.10 -11.16 -11.75
C ARG A 111 -6.94 -12.22 -11.07
N ASN A 112 -6.33 -13.37 -10.81
CA ASN A 112 -6.96 -14.38 -9.98
C ASN A 112 -7.05 -13.89 -8.54
N MET A 113 -8.24 -14.00 -7.93
CA MET A 113 -8.42 -13.72 -6.51
C MET A 113 -7.68 -14.78 -5.69
N PRO A 114 -6.73 -14.41 -4.84
CA PRO A 114 -6.12 -15.37 -3.91
C PRO A 114 -7.18 -16.03 -3.03
N GLU A 115 -7.07 -17.34 -2.85
CA GLU A 115 -8.09 -18.15 -2.12
C GLU A 115 -8.36 -17.60 -0.72
N MET A 116 -7.32 -17.18 0.00
CA MET A 116 -7.43 -16.63 1.35
C MET A 116 -8.38 -15.44 1.44
N LEU A 117 -8.45 -14.58 0.41
CA LEU A 117 -9.28 -13.36 0.41
C LEU A 117 -10.79 -13.64 0.29
N LYS A 118 -11.20 -14.90 0.10
CA LYS A 118 -12.61 -15.31 0.15
C LYS A 118 -13.13 -15.51 1.57
N TYR A 119 -12.25 -15.49 2.57
CA TYR A 119 -12.55 -15.82 3.96
C TYR A 119 -12.23 -14.66 4.90
N LEU A 120 -12.81 -14.70 6.09
CA LEU A 120 -12.49 -13.77 7.17
C LEU A 120 -11.03 -13.93 7.58
N GLY A 121 -10.31 -12.82 7.64
CA GLY A 121 -8.96 -12.74 8.14
C GLY A 121 -8.83 -11.84 9.34
N TRP A 122 -7.68 -11.92 9.98
CA TRP A 122 -7.31 -11.06 11.09
C TRP A 122 -5.90 -10.49 10.87
N CYS A 123 -5.75 -9.20 11.17
CA CYS A 123 -4.47 -8.49 11.16
C CYS A 123 -4.10 -8.06 12.58
N SER A 124 -2.84 -8.18 12.96
CA SER A 124 -2.39 -7.92 14.33
C SER A 124 -2.28 -6.44 14.68
N TRP A 125 -2.32 -5.53 13.70
CA TRP A 125 -1.98 -4.12 13.91
C TRP A 125 -2.82 -3.46 15.02
N ASP A 126 -4.13 -3.38 14.85
CA ASP A 126 -4.99 -2.72 15.84
C ASP A 126 -5.07 -3.43 17.19
N ALA A 127 -4.66 -4.70 17.27
CA ALA A 127 -4.63 -5.45 18.49
C ALA A 127 -3.34 -5.25 19.32
N PHE A 128 -2.20 -5.14 18.66
CA PHE A 128 -0.90 -5.20 19.31
C PHE A 128 0.10 -4.13 18.85
N TYR A 129 -0.15 -3.45 17.75
CA TYR A 129 0.83 -2.59 17.09
C TYR A 129 2.18 -3.32 16.96
N THR A 130 3.28 -2.61 17.21
CA THR A 130 4.64 -3.20 17.19
C THR A 130 4.94 -4.13 18.35
N GLU A 131 4.04 -4.25 19.34
CA GLU A 131 4.20 -5.12 20.51
C GLU A 131 3.70 -6.56 20.27
N ILE A 132 3.66 -7.00 19.04
CA ILE A 132 3.34 -8.39 18.67
C ILE A 132 4.40 -9.36 19.18
N SER A 133 3.97 -10.55 19.60
CA SER A 133 4.86 -11.63 20.04
C SER A 133 4.26 -13.01 19.75
N GLU A 134 5.08 -14.06 19.82
CA GLU A 134 4.64 -15.45 19.67
C GLU A 134 3.50 -15.79 20.63
N GLU A 135 3.63 -15.39 21.90
CA GLU A 135 2.62 -15.63 22.92
C GLU A 135 1.27 -14.97 22.57
N LYS A 136 1.30 -13.70 22.17
CA LYS A 136 0.10 -12.94 21.79
C LYS A 136 -0.60 -13.52 20.56
N VAL A 137 0.17 -13.92 19.54
CA VAL A 137 -0.39 -14.54 18.34
C VAL A 137 -1.03 -15.90 18.66
N ARG A 138 -0.36 -16.73 19.47
CA ARG A 138 -0.91 -18.02 19.94
C ARG A 138 -2.19 -17.82 20.78
N ALA A 139 -2.19 -16.84 21.68
CA ALA A 139 -3.37 -16.54 22.49
C ALA A 139 -4.54 -16.09 21.63
N LYS A 140 -4.30 -15.27 20.60
CA LYS A 140 -5.33 -14.83 19.66
C LYS A 140 -5.89 -16.00 18.83
N GLY A 141 -5.04 -16.91 18.37
CA GLY A 141 -5.50 -18.12 17.68
C GLY A 141 -6.44 -18.98 18.56
N ARG A 142 -6.07 -19.20 19.84
CA ARG A 142 -6.95 -19.91 20.81
C ARG A 142 -8.27 -19.17 21.05
N GLU A 143 -8.23 -17.85 21.20
CA GLU A 143 -9.43 -17.03 21.36
C GLU A 143 -10.43 -17.20 20.20
N PHE A 144 -9.94 -17.24 18.96
CA PHE A 144 -10.79 -17.47 17.80
C PHE A 144 -11.45 -18.86 17.82
N ALA A 145 -10.70 -19.89 18.21
CA ALA A 145 -11.25 -21.23 18.34
C ALA A 145 -12.30 -21.32 19.48
N GLU A 146 -12.01 -20.78 20.65
CA GLU A 146 -12.91 -20.77 21.82
C GLU A 146 -14.21 -20.00 21.56
N LYS A 147 -14.13 -18.89 20.85
CA LYS A 147 -15.29 -18.05 20.51
C LYS A 147 -15.97 -18.43 19.20
N ASN A 148 -15.52 -19.48 18.53
CA ASN A 148 -16.03 -19.93 17.22
C ASN A 148 -16.02 -18.81 16.16
N VAL A 149 -14.98 -17.95 16.16
CA VAL A 149 -14.80 -16.94 15.12
C VAL A 149 -14.14 -17.58 13.91
N PRO A 150 -14.77 -17.57 12.71
CA PRO A 150 -14.30 -18.34 11.55
C PRO A 150 -13.16 -17.65 10.80
N VAL A 151 -12.11 -17.28 11.51
CA VAL A 151 -10.89 -16.71 10.91
C VAL A 151 -10.12 -17.80 10.18
N ARG A 152 -9.87 -17.57 8.89
CA ARG A 152 -9.16 -18.53 8.04
C ARG A 152 -7.72 -18.08 7.70
N TRP A 153 -7.38 -16.82 7.93
CA TRP A 153 -6.00 -16.36 7.76
C TRP A 153 -5.64 -15.28 8.81
N MET A 154 -4.36 -15.27 9.18
CA MET A 154 -3.80 -14.29 10.10
C MET A 154 -2.64 -13.57 9.43
N LEU A 155 -2.60 -12.24 9.59
CA LEU A 155 -1.50 -11.38 9.15
C LEU A 155 -0.78 -10.85 10.39
N MET A 156 0.49 -11.17 10.52
CA MET A 156 1.38 -10.52 11.48
C MET A 156 1.88 -9.22 10.86
N ASP A 157 1.38 -8.11 11.37
CA ASP A 157 1.72 -6.76 10.92
C ASP A 157 3.08 -6.34 11.47
N ASP A 158 3.45 -5.08 11.32
CA ASP A 158 4.72 -4.53 11.78
C ASP A 158 5.05 -4.88 13.23
N GLY A 159 6.34 -4.99 13.53
CA GLY A 159 6.88 -5.33 14.85
C GLY A 159 7.39 -6.75 14.99
N TRP A 160 7.28 -7.60 13.95
CA TRP A 160 7.83 -8.96 13.96
C TRP A 160 9.28 -9.05 13.45
N LEU A 161 9.69 -8.06 12.65
CA LEU A 161 10.99 -8.00 12.00
C LEU A 161 12.13 -7.70 12.98
N SER A 162 13.32 -8.22 12.68
CA SER A 162 14.56 -7.83 13.35
C SER A 162 15.02 -6.49 12.78
N VAL A 163 14.85 -5.43 13.57
CA VAL A 163 15.17 -4.05 13.18
C VAL A 163 16.04 -3.37 14.23
N HIS A 164 16.86 -2.40 13.80
CA HIS A 164 17.58 -1.47 14.66
C HIS A 164 17.09 -0.04 14.36
N GLY A 165 16.33 0.54 15.28
CA GLY A 165 15.63 1.80 15.02
C GLY A 165 14.69 1.66 13.82
N ASP A 166 14.89 2.48 12.80
CA ASP A 166 14.09 2.48 11.57
C ASP A 166 14.70 1.65 10.42
N ALA A 167 15.80 0.92 10.65
CA ALA A 167 16.47 0.12 9.62
C ALA A 167 16.27 -1.39 9.83
N LEU A 168 16.02 -2.11 8.73
CA LEU A 168 15.96 -3.57 8.73
C LEU A 168 17.35 -4.16 8.93
N TYR A 169 17.54 -4.88 10.03
CA TYR A 169 18.78 -5.57 10.32
C TYR A 169 18.82 -6.96 9.65
N ASP A 170 17.76 -7.73 9.81
CA ASP A 170 17.61 -9.05 9.20
C ASP A 170 16.15 -9.32 8.82
N LEU A 171 15.92 -9.99 7.70
CA LEU A 171 14.60 -10.46 7.27
C LEU A 171 14.23 -11.74 8.03
N ALA A 172 14.20 -11.65 9.34
CA ALA A 172 13.92 -12.74 10.26
C ALA A 172 13.05 -12.25 11.42
N PRO A 173 12.32 -13.17 12.09
CA PRO A 173 11.60 -12.84 13.31
C PRO A 173 12.55 -12.31 14.41
N GLU A 174 12.11 -11.23 15.04
CA GLU A 174 12.82 -10.70 16.22
C GLU A 174 12.88 -11.76 17.33
N LYS A 175 14.09 -12.06 17.85
CA LYS A 175 14.35 -13.24 18.69
C LYS A 175 13.74 -13.18 20.08
N GLU A 176 13.59 -12.00 20.66
CA GLU A 176 12.97 -11.86 22.00
C GLU A 176 11.45 -12.04 21.90
N LYS A 177 10.84 -11.57 20.82
CA LYS A 177 9.40 -11.67 20.59
C LYS A 177 8.99 -13.03 20.05
N PHE A 178 9.85 -13.67 19.25
CA PHE A 178 9.61 -14.97 18.60
C PHE A 178 10.80 -15.92 18.81
N PRO A 179 11.05 -16.33 20.07
CA PRO A 179 12.24 -17.12 20.41
C PRO A 179 12.34 -18.46 19.69
N ASN A 180 11.20 -19.03 19.27
CA ASN A 180 11.13 -20.30 18.54
C ASN A 180 10.92 -20.11 17.02
N GLY A 181 10.95 -18.88 16.54
CA GLY A 181 10.61 -18.54 15.17
C GLY A 181 9.14 -18.80 14.83
N PHE A 182 8.78 -18.77 13.54
CA PHE A 182 7.39 -18.89 13.11
C PHE A 182 6.92 -20.33 12.89
N ALA A 183 7.82 -21.21 12.49
CA ALA A 183 7.42 -22.50 11.94
C ALA A 183 6.59 -23.36 12.91
N GLN A 184 6.99 -23.45 14.17
CA GLN A 184 6.26 -24.24 15.17
C GLN A 184 4.96 -23.54 15.58
N MET A 185 4.99 -22.24 15.81
CA MET A 185 3.80 -21.43 16.12
C MET A 185 2.72 -21.60 15.05
N ILE A 186 3.09 -21.45 13.78
CA ILE A 186 2.15 -21.58 12.66
C ILE A 186 1.56 -22.98 12.57
N ARG A 187 2.39 -24.05 12.73
CA ARG A 187 1.89 -25.43 12.73
C ARG A 187 0.87 -25.67 13.83
N ASP A 188 1.16 -25.19 15.05
CA ASP A 188 0.27 -25.38 16.19
C ASP A 188 -1.07 -24.65 15.99
N ILE A 189 -1.04 -23.40 15.55
CA ILE A 189 -2.26 -22.63 15.29
C ILE A 189 -3.10 -23.29 14.18
N LYS A 190 -2.47 -23.73 13.09
CA LYS A 190 -3.18 -24.44 12.01
C LYS A 190 -3.81 -25.76 12.46
N ARG A 191 -3.15 -26.49 13.37
CA ARG A 191 -3.69 -27.74 13.93
C ARG A 191 -4.89 -27.48 14.84
N ASP A 192 -4.82 -26.43 15.66
CA ASP A 192 -5.74 -26.18 16.77
C ASP A 192 -6.89 -25.22 16.41
N THR A 193 -6.88 -24.65 15.21
CA THR A 193 -7.85 -23.65 14.75
C THR A 193 -8.29 -23.90 13.29
N GLN A 194 -9.12 -23.01 12.74
CA GLN A 194 -9.51 -23.01 11.32
C GLN A 194 -8.58 -22.21 10.41
N VAL A 195 -7.45 -21.71 10.93
CA VAL A 195 -6.51 -20.86 10.19
C VAL A 195 -5.70 -21.69 9.21
N ASP A 196 -5.80 -21.39 7.91
CA ASP A 196 -5.07 -22.07 6.84
C ASP A 196 -3.87 -21.26 6.34
N TRP A 197 -3.96 -19.93 6.38
CA TRP A 197 -2.92 -19.05 5.83
C TRP A 197 -2.37 -18.11 6.88
N PHE A 198 -1.04 -17.90 6.81
CA PHE A 198 -0.34 -16.86 7.54
C PHE A 198 0.35 -15.93 6.55
N GLY A 199 0.20 -14.63 6.76
CA GLY A 199 0.96 -13.58 6.11
C GLY A 199 1.81 -12.81 7.10
N VAL A 200 2.79 -12.10 6.58
CA VAL A 200 3.60 -11.14 7.32
C VAL A 200 3.59 -9.81 6.59
N TRP A 201 3.52 -8.72 7.32
CA TRP A 201 3.77 -7.40 6.77
C TRP A 201 5.24 -7.24 6.40
N HIS A 202 5.50 -6.56 5.31
CA HIS A 202 6.85 -6.32 4.83
C HIS A 202 6.88 -5.03 4.01
N ALA A 203 7.79 -4.11 4.33
CA ALA A 203 8.03 -2.92 3.53
C ALA A 203 8.91 -3.24 2.32
N LEU A 204 8.56 -2.71 1.14
CA LEU A 204 9.33 -2.94 -0.10
C LEU A 204 10.77 -2.43 -0.03
N GLY A 205 11.02 -1.39 0.77
CA GLY A 205 12.36 -0.81 0.97
C GLY A 205 13.18 -1.46 2.09
N GLY A 206 12.71 -2.57 2.67
CA GLY A 206 13.31 -3.20 3.85
C GLY A 206 12.55 -2.85 5.12
N TYR A 207 12.71 -1.65 5.63
CA TYR A 207 11.92 -1.05 6.71
C TYR A 207 11.76 0.45 6.45
N TRP A 208 11.24 1.24 7.41
CA TRP A 208 10.99 2.67 7.21
C TRP A 208 12.26 3.46 6.85
N GLY A 209 13.41 3.13 7.46
CA GLY A 209 14.73 3.69 7.15
C GLY A 209 15.55 2.87 6.14
N GLY A 210 14.94 1.87 5.48
CA GLY A 210 15.63 1.00 4.54
C GLY A 210 16.28 -0.21 5.20
N ILE A 211 17.39 -0.69 4.61
CA ILE A 211 18.21 -1.80 5.12
C ILE A 211 19.40 -1.19 5.86
N GLU A 212 19.76 -1.76 7.02
CA GLU A 212 20.88 -1.30 7.82
C GLU A 212 22.21 -1.44 7.06
N PRO A 213 22.96 -0.34 6.86
CA PRO A 213 24.27 -0.38 6.22
C PRO A 213 25.25 -1.27 6.98
N GLY A 214 25.95 -2.15 6.27
CA GLY A 214 26.93 -3.07 6.85
C GLY A 214 26.34 -4.34 7.48
N SER A 215 25.03 -4.54 7.43
CA SER A 215 24.41 -5.81 7.80
C SER A 215 24.69 -6.90 6.76
N ASP A 216 24.58 -8.17 7.17
CA ASP A 216 24.68 -9.32 6.24
C ASP A 216 23.62 -9.28 5.14
N LEU A 217 22.47 -8.67 5.43
CA LEU A 217 21.40 -8.46 4.45
C LEU A 217 21.84 -7.46 3.39
N ALA A 218 22.40 -6.31 3.79
CA ALA A 218 22.90 -5.30 2.85
C ALA A 218 24.04 -5.83 1.97
N ALA A 219 24.84 -6.74 2.47
CA ALA A 219 25.93 -7.35 1.70
C ALA A 219 25.47 -8.31 0.60
N LYS A 220 24.25 -8.85 0.69
CA LYS A 220 23.64 -9.75 -0.33
C LYS A 220 23.03 -9.00 -1.50
N GLU A 221 22.76 -7.71 -1.35
CA GLU A 221 22.11 -6.86 -2.36
C GLU A 221 23.11 -6.00 -3.17
N GLN A 222 24.40 -6.17 -2.95
CA GLN A 222 25.50 -5.57 -3.74
C GLN A 222 26.00 -6.55 -4.83
#